data_ddf54c6e9362c0a87eff67f74ca415ab
#
_entry.id   ddf54c6e9362c0a87eff67f74ca415ab
#
_cell.length_a   1.000
_cell.length_b   1.000
_cell.length_c   1.000
_cell.angle_alpha   90.00
_cell.angle_beta   90.00
_cell.angle_gamma   90.00
#
_symmetry.space_group_name_H-M   'P 1'
#
loop_
_entity.id
_entity.type
_entity.pdbx_description
1 polymer ?
#
loop_
_entity_poly.entity_id
_entity_poly.type
_entity_poly.pdbx_seq_one_letter_code
_entity_poly.pdbx_strand_id
1 'polypeptide(L)'
;MQFCISFDTHPSPKIAAMLRKILLCWGILCLTAACNPYQQLLKSTDYDLKFAKAKQYYNEGDFEKTLPIFEELMTIWRGNKNVEDIYYHYAYSHYCLGDYVAAAHHFESFANNYPRHPNAEDARFMTAVCYYDMSPPISLDQTDTEKALEALQIFANTYPDSDKLPKCDSLSNLLRLKLANKAYNAAYLYYKIRSYKAAATAFKALLREHADTPKREEAMFYIVKSYYLLAQNSISDKQRERYDLAVQNYIEFIDKYPDSQFRREAESIYTNATAFLNLPPANKTEK
;
A
#
# COMPACT_ATOMS: atom_id res chain seq x y z
N MET A 1 29.55 -71.69 30.29
CA MET A 1 28.50 -71.13 31.16
C MET A 1 27.67 -70.14 30.29
N GLN A 2 26.52 -70.62 29.84
CA GLN A 2 25.62 -69.89 28.98
C GLN A 2 24.50 -69.34 29.86
N PHE A 3 24.40 -67.99 29.97
CA PHE A 3 23.32 -67.32 30.66
C PHE A 3 22.25 -66.93 29.60
N CYS A 4 21.18 -67.73 29.55
CA CYS A 4 19.95 -67.29 28.84
C CYS A 4 19.19 -66.35 29.76
N ILE A 5 19.10 -65.05 29.40
CA ILE A 5 18.13 -64.13 30.00
C ILE A 5 16.88 -64.14 29.10
N SER A 6 15.83 -64.82 29.55
CA SER A 6 14.52 -64.75 28.92
C SER A 6 13.81 -63.48 29.40
N PHE A 7 13.61 -62.52 28.48
CA PHE A 7 12.76 -61.36 28.72
C PHE A 7 11.30 -61.74 28.50
N ASP A 8 10.60 -62.03 29.59
CA ASP A 8 9.14 -62.15 29.58
C ASP A 8 8.52 -60.76 29.43
N THR A 9 8.15 -60.40 28.19
CA THR A 9 7.53 -59.09 27.82
C THR A 9 5.98 -59.17 27.85
N HIS A 10 5.39 -59.81 28.83
CA HIS A 10 3.95 -59.70 29.00
C HIS A 10 3.61 -58.46 29.83
N PRO A 11 2.93 -57.46 29.24
CA PRO A 11 2.52 -56.29 29.99
C PRO A 11 1.55 -56.72 31.10
N SER A 12 1.72 -56.18 32.31
CA SER A 12 0.87 -56.51 33.45
C SER A 12 -0.60 -56.23 33.08
N PRO A 13 -1.55 -57.05 33.58
CA PRO A 13 -2.96 -56.97 33.22
C PRO A 13 -3.57 -55.58 33.45
N LYS A 14 -2.99 -54.77 34.34
CA LYS A 14 -3.39 -53.37 34.58
C LYS A 14 -2.94 -52.45 33.45
N ILE A 15 -1.75 -52.63 32.87
CA ILE A 15 -1.23 -51.86 31.77
C ILE A 15 -2.00 -52.17 30.47
N ALA A 16 -2.31 -53.44 30.23
CA ALA A 16 -3.12 -53.87 29.10
C ALA A 16 -4.55 -53.31 29.16
N ALA A 17 -5.17 -53.27 30.34
CA ALA A 17 -6.48 -52.67 30.55
C ALA A 17 -6.48 -51.12 30.34
N MET A 18 -5.41 -50.46 30.76
CA MET A 18 -5.23 -49.02 30.55
C MET A 18 -5.02 -48.67 29.08
N LEU A 19 -4.18 -49.42 28.37
CA LEU A 19 -3.97 -49.27 26.91
C LEU A 19 -5.25 -49.52 26.12
N ARG A 20 -6.05 -50.49 26.49
CA ARG A 20 -7.35 -50.77 25.86
C ARG A 20 -8.36 -49.64 26.07
N LYS A 21 -8.37 -49.00 27.24
CA LYS A 21 -9.20 -47.80 27.50
C LYS A 21 -8.75 -46.61 26.70
N ILE A 22 -7.43 -46.39 26.59
CA ILE A 22 -6.84 -45.28 25.79
C ILE A 22 -7.17 -45.48 24.30
N LEU A 23 -7.02 -46.68 23.77
CA LEU A 23 -7.38 -47.05 22.39
C LEU A 23 -8.88 -46.88 22.10
N LEU A 24 -9.74 -47.23 23.06
CA LEU A 24 -11.19 -47.01 22.96
C LEU A 24 -11.56 -45.54 22.98
N CYS A 25 -10.94 -44.71 23.84
CA CYS A 25 -11.14 -43.27 23.87
C CYS A 25 -10.66 -42.63 22.58
N TRP A 26 -9.49 -43.03 22.03
CA TRP A 26 -8.98 -42.58 20.73
C TRP A 26 -9.89 -42.98 19.57
N GLY A 27 -10.42 -44.20 19.58
CA GLY A 27 -11.39 -44.67 18.59
C GLY A 27 -12.68 -43.86 18.58
N ILE A 28 -13.21 -43.51 19.77
CA ILE A 28 -14.41 -42.67 19.92
C ILE A 28 -14.12 -41.22 19.46
N LEU A 29 -12.94 -40.67 19.78
CA LEU A 29 -12.53 -39.33 19.33
C LEU A 29 -12.40 -39.23 17.80
N CYS A 30 -11.90 -40.28 17.15
CA CYS A 30 -11.82 -40.37 15.69
C CYS A 30 -13.19 -40.47 14.99
N LEU A 31 -14.17 -41.13 15.63
CA LEU A 31 -15.52 -41.28 15.08
C LEU A 31 -16.34 -39.99 15.14
N THR A 32 -16.08 -39.07 16.10
CA THR A 32 -16.76 -37.78 16.19
C THR A 32 -16.25 -36.76 15.18
N ALA A 33 -15.04 -36.94 14.64
CA ALA A 33 -14.47 -36.08 13.61
C ALA A 33 -15.05 -36.32 12.19
N ALA A 34 -15.81 -37.39 11.98
CA ALA A 34 -16.25 -37.82 10.65
C ALA A 34 -17.53 -37.11 10.12
N CYS A 35 -18.24 -36.36 10.96
CA CYS A 35 -19.47 -35.68 10.54
C CYS A 35 -19.35 -34.16 10.66
N ASN A 36 -18.48 -33.54 9.85
CA ASN A 36 -18.48 -32.08 9.72
C ASN A 36 -19.65 -31.67 8.81
N PRO A 37 -20.68 -30.96 9.33
CA PRO A 37 -21.85 -30.56 8.55
C PRO A 37 -21.48 -29.67 7.36
N TYR A 38 -20.38 -28.93 7.44
CA TYR A 38 -19.86 -28.14 6.32
C TYR A 38 -19.37 -29.03 5.17
N GLN A 39 -18.68 -30.15 5.47
CA GLN A 39 -18.24 -31.09 4.43
C GLN A 39 -19.41 -31.81 3.76
N GLN A 40 -20.51 -32.05 4.50
CA GLN A 40 -21.74 -32.59 3.91
C GLN A 40 -22.39 -31.55 2.98
N LEU A 41 -22.42 -30.29 3.40
CA LEU A 41 -22.93 -29.19 2.59
C LEU A 41 -22.15 -29.05 1.27
N LEU A 42 -20.82 -29.08 1.31
CA LEU A 42 -19.98 -28.99 0.10
C LEU A 42 -20.26 -30.12 -0.90
N LYS A 43 -20.59 -31.33 -0.42
CA LYS A 43 -20.92 -32.50 -1.26
C LYS A 43 -22.39 -32.53 -1.71
N SER A 44 -23.24 -31.68 -1.17
CA SER A 44 -24.65 -31.60 -1.54
C SER A 44 -24.82 -31.10 -2.97
N THR A 45 -25.87 -31.59 -3.65
CA THR A 45 -26.34 -31.04 -4.94
C THR A 45 -27.53 -30.09 -4.77
N ASP A 46 -27.92 -29.81 -3.53
CA ASP A 46 -28.95 -28.83 -3.22
C ASP A 46 -28.32 -27.42 -3.22
N TYR A 47 -28.37 -26.75 -4.38
CA TYR A 47 -27.76 -25.44 -4.59
C TYR A 47 -28.52 -24.32 -3.88
N ASP A 48 -29.82 -24.46 -3.64
CA ASP A 48 -30.60 -23.49 -2.87
C ASP A 48 -30.22 -23.52 -1.39
N LEU A 49 -30.05 -24.72 -0.84
CA LEU A 49 -29.51 -24.90 0.52
C LEU A 49 -28.08 -24.35 0.64
N LYS A 50 -27.22 -24.63 -0.35
CA LYS A 50 -25.85 -24.07 -0.41
C LYS A 50 -25.87 -22.55 -0.38
N PHE A 51 -26.71 -21.94 -1.19
CA PHE A 51 -26.84 -20.47 -1.25
C PHE A 51 -27.32 -19.89 0.08
N ALA A 52 -28.34 -20.46 0.68
CA ALA A 52 -28.84 -20.03 1.99
C ALA A 52 -27.74 -20.11 3.07
N LYS A 53 -27.00 -21.21 3.08
CA LYS A 53 -25.90 -21.42 4.02
C LYS A 53 -24.70 -20.50 3.76
N ALA A 54 -24.34 -20.28 2.51
CA ALA A 54 -23.27 -19.32 2.16
C ALA A 54 -23.61 -17.90 2.61
N LYS A 55 -24.87 -17.46 2.43
CA LYS A 55 -25.33 -16.17 2.98
C LYS A 55 -25.29 -16.13 4.50
N GLN A 56 -25.60 -17.23 5.17
CA GLN A 56 -25.49 -17.34 6.62
C GLN A 56 -24.01 -17.16 7.05
N TYR A 57 -23.07 -17.92 6.46
CA TYR A 57 -21.64 -17.83 6.75
C TYR A 57 -21.08 -16.44 6.47
N TYR A 58 -21.49 -15.83 5.35
CA TYR A 58 -21.12 -14.47 5.00
C TYR A 58 -21.54 -13.46 6.09
N ASN A 59 -22.79 -13.54 6.54
CA ASN A 59 -23.32 -12.64 7.57
C ASN A 59 -22.68 -12.88 8.95
N GLU A 60 -22.23 -14.11 9.21
CA GLU A 60 -21.48 -14.49 10.42
C GLU A 60 -19.99 -14.10 10.34
N GLY A 61 -19.51 -13.63 9.17
CA GLY A 61 -18.11 -13.29 8.94
C GLY A 61 -17.19 -14.49 8.69
N ASP A 62 -17.78 -15.68 8.45
CA ASP A 62 -17.02 -16.89 8.14
C ASP A 62 -16.75 -16.97 6.62
N PHE A 63 -15.89 -16.05 6.15
CA PHE A 63 -15.61 -15.90 4.73
C PHE A 63 -14.85 -17.09 4.14
N GLU A 64 -14.05 -17.79 4.93
CA GLU A 64 -13.35 -19.01 4.49
C GLU A 64 -14.33 -20.11 4.08
N LYS A 65 -15.46 -20.25 4.79
CA LYS A 65 -16.52 -21.18 4.39
C LYS A 65 -17.40 -20.66 3.27
N THR A 66 -17.52 -19.34 3.15
CA THR A 66 -18.34 -18.70 2.13
C THR A 66 -17.73 -18.85 0.73
N LEU A 67 -16.44 -18.61 0.57
CA LEU A 67 -15.76 -18.56 -0.73
C LEU A 67 -15.95 -19.80 -1.60
N PRO A 68 -15.69 -21.05 -1.12
CA PRO A 68 -15.83 -22.23 -1.98
C PRO A 68 -17.26 -22.45 -2.47
N ILE A 69 -18.25 -22.07 -1.65
CA ILE A 69 -19.66 -22.22 -2.01
C ILE A 69 -20.05 -21.17 -3.05
N PHE A 70 -19.64 -19.92 -2.88
CA PHE A 70 -19.92 -18.87 -3.87
C PHE A 70 -19.26 -19.16 -5.21
N GLU A 71 -18.00 -19.65 -5.21
CA GLU A 71 -17.29 -20.04 -6.43
C GLU A 71 -18.03 -21.13 -7.21
N GLU A 72 -18.51 -22.18 -6.51
CA GLU A 72 -19.32 -23.24 -7.10
C GLU A 72 -20.63 -22.69 -7.66
N LEU A 73 -21.35 -21.86 -6.89
CA LEU A 73 -22.63 -21.29 -7.30
C LEU A 73 -22.49 -20.36 -8.51
N MET A 74 -21.44 -19.56 -8.59
CA MET A 74 -21.16 -18.71 -9.77
C MET A 74 -20.96 -19.55 -11.04
N THR A 75 -20.39 -20.74 -10.89
CA THR A 75 -20.17 -21.65 -12.02
C THR A 75 -21.49 -22.31 -12.46
N ILE A 76 -22.28 -22.83 -11.51
CA ILE A 76 -23.50 -23.57 -11.79
C ILE A 76 -24.67 -22.64 -12.22
N TRP A 77 -24.80 -21.48 -11.59
CA TRP A 77 -25.89 -20.53 -11.85
C TRP A 77 -25.55 -19.49 -12.92
N ARG A 78 -24.60 -19.78 -13.78
CA ARG A 78 -24.21 -18.87 -14.87
C ARG A 78 -25.44 -18.43 -15.67
N GLY A 79 -25.70 -17.09 -15.70
CA GLY A 79 -26.89 -16.50 -16.31
C GLY A 79 -28.13 -16.40 -15.38
N ASN A 80 -28.05 -16.88 -14.13
CA ASN A 80 -29.08 -16.64 -13.12
C ASN A 80 -28.91 -15.22 -12.53
N LYS A 81 -30.02 -14.54 -12.26
CA LYS A 81 -30.02 -13.17 -11.69
C LYS A 81 -29.27 -13.06 -10.34
N ASN A 82 -29.27 -14.14 -9.55
CA ASN A 82 -28.60 -14.14 -8.25
C ASN A 82 -27.06 -14.17 -8.37
N VAL A 83 -26.50 -14.50 -9.54
CA VAL A 83 -25.05 -14.61 -9.73
C VAL A 83 -24.34 -13.26 -9.55
N GLU A 84 -24.99 -12.16 -9.93
CA GLU A 84 -24.45 -10.82 -9.78
C GLU A 84 -24.22 -10.49 -8.30
N ASP A 85 -25.22 -10.71 -7.44
CA ASP A 85 -25.09 -10.50 -6.00
C ASP A 85 -24.04 -11.44 -5.37
N ILE A 86 -24.00 -12.71 -5.78
CA ILE A 86 -23.01 -13.67 -5.31
C ILE A 86 -21.61 -13.20 -5.67
N TYR A 87 -21.38 -12.72 -6.89
CA TYR A 87 -20.08 -12.27 -7.35
C TYR A 87 -19.57 -11.05 -6.56
N TYR A 88 -20.45 -10.09 -6.28
CA TYR A 88 -20.13 -8.95 -5.44
C TYR A 88 -19.70 -9.39 -4.03
N HIS A 89 -20.49 -10.27 -3.39
CA HIS A 89 -20.16 -10.79 -2.05
C HIS A 89 -18.92 -11.69 -2.04
N TYR A 90 -18.66 -12.40 -3.13
CA TYR A 90 -17.43 -13.17 -3.32
C TYR A 90 -16.19 -12.25 -3.31
N ALA A 91 -16.22 -11.16 -4.07
CA ALA A 91 -15.16 -10.15 -4.05
C ALA A 91 -14.97 -9.55 -2.65
N TYR A 92 -16.08 -9.27 -1.96
CA TYR A 92 -16.05 -8.74 -0.59
C TYR A 92 -15.47 -9.74 0.41
N SER A 93 -15.75 -11.04 0.24
CA SER A 93 -15.18 -12.09 1.08
C SER A 93 -13.66 -12.16 0.98
N HIS A 94 -13.08 -12.03 -0.22
CA HIS A 94 -11.63 -11.89 -0.42
C HIS A 94 -11.07 -10.67 0.31
N TYR A 95 -11.73 -9.52 0.19
CA TYR A 95 -11.33 -8.29 0.87
C TYR A 95 -11.27 -8.49 2.40
N CYS A 96 -12.32 -9.08 2.99
CA CYS A 96 -12.40 -9.33 4.43
C CYS A 96 -11.35 -10.33 4.92
N LEU A 97 -10.90 -11.24 4.07
CA LEU A 97 -9.81 -12.17 4.37
C LEU A 97 -8.41 -11.55 4.18
N GLY A 98 -8.33 -10.29 3.72
CA GLY A 98 -7.06 -9.61 3.43
C GLY A 98 -6.42 -10.02 2.11
N ASP A 99 -7.10 -10.80 1.29
CA ASP A 99 -6.67 -11.14 -0.07
C ASP A 99 -7.04 -9.99 -1.03
N TYR A 100 -6.34 -8.87 -0.85
CA TYR A 100 -6.62 -7.64 -1.59
C TYR A 100 -6.34 -7.76 -3.09
N VAL A 101 -5.43 -8.65 -3.49
CA VAL A 101 -5.12 -8.89 -4.90
C VAL A 101 -6.31 -9.52 -5.62
N ALA A 102 -6.84 -10.61 -5.07
CA ALA A 102 -8.03 -11.25 -5.61
C ALA A 102 -9.26 -10.34 -5.50
N ALA A 103 -9.43 -9.66 -4.36
CA ALA A 103 -10.53 -8.74 -4.16
C ALA A 103 -10.54 -7.61 -5.21
N ALA A 104 -9.41 -6.96 -5.46
CA ALA A 104 -9.29 -5.90 -6.47
C ALA A 104 -9.69 -6.40 -7.86
N HIS A 105 -9.16 -7.57 -8.25
CA HIS A 105 -9.50 -8.20 -9.53
C HIS A 105 -11.00 -8.50 -9.67
N HIS A 106 -11.61 -9.07 -8.62
CA HIS A 106 -13.02 -9.45 -8.66
C HIS A 106 -13.95 -8.22 -8.61
N PHE A 107 -13.64 -7.20 -7.80
CA PHE A 107 -14.39 -5.94 -7.79
C PHE A 107 -14.31 -5.21 -9.13
N GLU A 108 -13.13 -5.12 -9.73
CA GLU A 108 -12.95 -4.50 -11.04
C GLU A 108 -13.73 -5.24 -12.11
N SER A 109 -13.61 -6.58 -12.13
CA SER A 109 -14.35 -7.44 -13.06
C SER A 109 -15.86 -7.32 -12.87
N PHE A 110 -16.34 -7.25 -11.62
CA PHE A 110 -17.76 -7.03 -11.33
C PHE A 110 -18.25 -5.70 -11.89
N ALA A 111 -17.56 -4.60 -11.59
CA ALA A 111 -17.94 -3.28 -12.05
C ALA A 111 -17.93 -3.14 -13.58
N ASN A 112 -17.02 -3.86 -14.26
CA ASN A 112 -16.94 -3.88 -15.72
C ASN A 112 -18.04 -4.74 -16.35
N ASN A 113 -18.35 -5.91 -15.77
CA ASN A 113 -19.33 -6.84 -16.32
C ASN A 113 -20.77 -6.44 -15.99
N TYR A 114 -21.00 -5.78 -14.86
CA TYR A 114 -22.32 -5.39 -14.36
C TYR A 114 -22.44 -3.89 -14.05
N PRO A 115 -22.18 -3.01 -15.04
CA PRO A 115 -22.09 -1.55 -14.78
C PRO A 115 -23.43 -0.90 -14.37
N ARG A 116 -24.56 -1.60 -14.54
CA ARG A 116 -25.89 -1.14 -14.13
C ARG A 116 -26.36 -1.73 -12.80
N HIS A 117 -25.57 -2.59 -12.19
CA HIS A 117 -25.90 -3.18 -10.91
C HIS A 117 -25.81 -2.11 -9.80
N PRO A 118 -26.71 -2.11 -8.79
CA PRO A 118 -26.66 -1.12 -7.69
C PRO A 118 -25.30 -1.04 -6.98
N ASN A 119 -24.60 -2.17 -6.89
CA ASN A 119 -23.29 -2.24 -6.26
C ASN A 119 -22.11 -1.95 -7.22
N ALA A 120 -22.35 -1.58 -8.48
CA ALA A 120 -21.27 -1.33 -9.45
C ALA A 120 -20.37 -0.15 -9.03
N GLU A 121 -20.99 0.91 -8.53
CA GLU A 121 -20.27 2.05 -7.97
C GLU A 121 -19.41 1.64 -6.77
N ASP A 122 -19.99 0.90 -5.83
CA ASP A 122 -19.26 0.42 -4.66
C ASP A 122 -18.10 -0.51 -5.03
N ALA A 123 -18.32 -1.44 -5.96
CA ALA A 123 -17.26 -2.32 -6.44
C ALA A 123 -16.12 -1.53 -7.10
N ARG A 124 -16.42 -0.49 -7.88
CA ARG A 124 -15.38 0.38 -8.45
C ARG A 124 -14.59 1.11 -7.38
N PHE A 125 -15.26 1.60 -6.34
CA PHE A 125 -14.60 2.21 -5.19
C PHE A 125 -13.76 1.20 -4.41
N MET A 126 -14.28 0.00 -4.15
CA MET A 126 -13.56 -1.07 -3.44
C MET A 126 -12.33 -1.56 -4.20
N THR A 127 -12.32 -1.52 -5.53
CA THR A 127 -11.10 -1.76 -6.33
C THR A 127 -9.97 -0.79 -5.91
N ALA A 128 -10.28 0.50 -5.79
CA ALA A 128 -9.31 1.50 -5.37
C ALA A 128 -8.88 1.32 -3.91
N VAL A 129 -9.82 0.95 -3.03
CA VAL A 129 -9.52 0.66 -1.61
C VAL A 129 -8.58 -0.54 -1.48
N CYS A 130 -8.78 -1.60 -2.25
CA CYS A 130 -7.87 -2.75 -2.26
C CYS A 130 -6.44 -2.34 -2.63
N TYR A 131 -6.25 -1.57 -3.69
CA TYR A 131 -4.92 -1.06 -4.06
C TYR A 131 -4.34 -0.12 -3.00
N TYR A 132 -5.18 0.69 -2.33
CA TYR A 132 -4.75 1.52 -1.21
C TYR A 132 -4.22 0.66 -0.06
N ASP A 133 -4.93 -0.40 0.32
CA ASP A 133 -4.53 -1.31 1.40
C ASP A 133 -3.28 -2.14 1.04
N MET A 134 -3.05 -2.39 -0.25
CA MET A 134 -1.83 -3.01 -0.77
C MET A 134 -0.65 -2.05 -0.83
N SER A 135 -0.86 -0.73 -0.75
CA SER A 135 0.18 0.29 -0.88
C SER A 135 1.25 0.15 0.20
N PRO A 136 2.50 -0.21 -0.13
CA PRO A 136 3.51 -0.61 0.83
C PRO A 136 4.14 0.58 1.56
N PRO A 137 4.98 0.35 2.57
CA PRO A 137 5.78 1.39 3.19
C PRO A 137 6.63 2.17 2.18
N ILE A 138 6.92 3.44 2.50
CA ILE A 138 7.62 4.41 1.64
C ILE A 138 8.97 3.93 1.09
N SER A 139 9.65 3.03 1.81
CA SER A 139 10.96 2.48 1.43
C SER A 139 10.90 1.46 0.30
N LEU A 140 9.72 0.86 0.07
CA LEU A 140 9.51 -0.19 -0.92
C LEU A 140 9.07 0.40 -2.27
N ASP A 141 8.91 -0.45 -3.27
CA ASP A 141 8.33 -0.09 -4.56
C ASP A 141 6.91 0.45 -4.39
N GLN A 142 6.50 1.43 -5.20
CA GLN A 142 5.23 2.13 -5.05
C GLN A 142 4.24 1.83 -6.17
N THR A 143 4.43 0.76 -6.92
CA THR A 143 3.55 0.36 -8.03
C THR A 143 2.09 0.25 -7.59
N ASP A 144 1.81 -0.34 -6.43
CA ASP A 144 0.43 -0.45 -5.93
C ASP A 144 -0.13 0.89 -5.43
N THR A 145 0.74 1.80 -4.95
CA THR A 145 0.35 3.18 -4.64
C THR A 145 -0.11 3.94 -5.90
N GLU A 146 0.60 3.75 -7.00
CA GLU A 146 0.26 4.37 -8.29
C GLU A 146 -1.04 3.79 -8.86
N LYS A 147 -1.21 2.45 -8.79
CA LYS A 147 -2.48 1.79 -9.15
C LYS A 147 -3.66 2.29 -8.31
N ALA A 148 -3.45 2.52 -7.00
CA ALA A 148 -4.49 3.07 -6.14
C ALA A 148 -4.90 4.47 -6.58
N LEU A 149 -3.93 5.34 -6.90
CA LEU A 149 -4.22 6.69 -7.42
C LEU A 149 -4.97 6.66 -8.75
N GLU A 150 -4.57 5.77 -9.66
CA GLU A 150 -5.26 5.57 -10.94
C GLU A 150 -6.70 5.09 -10.72
N ALA A 151 -6.91 4.08 -9.88
CA ALA A 151 -8.24 3.55 -9.58
C ALA A 151 -9.16 4.59 -8.91
N LEU A 152 -8.62 5.42 -7.99
CA LEU A 152 -9.36 6.54 -7.38
C LEU A 152 -9.74 7.59 -8.43
N GLN A 153 -8.85 7.90 -9.37
CA GLN A 153 -9.14 8.84 -10.46
C GLN A 153 -10.19 8.30 -11.43
N ILE A 154 -10.12 7.00 -11.78
CA ILE A 154 -11.13 6.33 -12.61
C ILE A 154 -12.50 6.38 -11.91
N PHE A 155 -12.53 6.11 -10.59
CA PHE A 155 -13.77 6.20 -9.82
C PHE A 155 -14.36 7.62 -9.88
N ALA A 156 -13.57 8.63 -9.56
CA ALA A 156 -14.03 10.03 -9.54
C ALA A 156 -14.54 10.50 -10.92
N ASN A 157 -13.88 10.07 -11.99
CA ASN A 157 -14.31 10.40 -13.35
C ASN A 157 -15.60 9.67 -13.76
N THR A 158 -15.82 8.44 -13.25
CA THR A 158 -16.97 7.61 -13.61
C THR A 158 -18.21 8.00 -12.80
N TYR A 159 -18.03 8.43 -11.56
CA TYR A 159 -19.11 8.76 -10.63
C TYR A 159 -18.92 10.17 -10.03
N PRO A 160 -19.07 11.24 -10.84
CA PRO A 160 -18.79 12.61 -10.42
C PRO A 160 -19.76 13.15 -9.34
N ASP A 161 -20.90 12.51 -9.15
CA ASP A 161 -21.91 12.88 -8.16
C ASP A 161 -21.92 11.95 -6.93
N SER A 162 -20.91 11.07 -6.80
CA SER A 162 -20.84 10.09 -5.70
C SER A 162 -20.59 10.75 -4.35
N ASP A 163 -21.27 10.26 -3.32
CA ASP A 163 -21.04 10.63 -1.92
C ASP A 163 -19.68 10.13 -1.37
N LYS A 164 -19.01 9.23 -2.11
CA LYS A 164 -17.69 8.70 -1.79
C LYS A 164 -16.52 9.59 -2.26
N LEU A 165 -16.78 10.63 -3.06
CA LEU A 165 -15.73 11.53 -3.58
C LEU A 165 -14.86 12.17 -2.48
N PRO A 166 -15.41 12.68 -1.36
CA PRO A 166 -14.57 13.22 -0.28
C PRO A 166 -13.59 12.18 0.31
N LYS A 167 -14.00 10.91 0.33
CA LYS A 167 -13.13 9.81 0.76
C LYS A 167 -12.05 9.51 -0.27
N CYS A 168 -12.38 9.53 -1.57
CA CYS A 168 -11.41 9.39 -2.66
C CYS A 168 -10.35 10.48 -2.61
N ASP A 169 -10.74 11.74 -2.42
CA ASP A 169 -9.82 12.87 -2.30
C ASP A 169 -8.88 12.69 -1.10
N SER A 170 -9.44 12.30 0.04
CA SER A 170 -8.65 12.03 1.25
C SER A 170 -7.60 10.94 1.02
N LEU A 171 -7.99 9.80 0.42
CA LEU A 171 -7.07 8.71 0.11
C LEU A 171 -6.01 9.14 -0.92
N SER A 172 -6.42 9.85 -1.97
CA SER A 172 -5.51 10.37 -3.00
C SER A 172 -4.46 11.30 -2.42
N ASN A 173 -4.85 12.21 -1.51
CA ASN A 173 -3.93 13.13 -0.85
C ASN A 173 -2.91 12.39 0.03
N LEU A 174 -3.34 11.35 0.75
CA LEU A 174 -2.43 10.51 1.55
C LEU A 174 -1.40 9.79 0.67
N LEU A 175 -1.84 9.24 -0.47
CA LEU A 175 -0.95 8.55 -1.40
C LEU A 175 0.02 9.51 -2.10
N ARG A 176 -0.45 10.69 -2.55
CA ARG A 176 0.40 11.74 -3.14
C ARG A 176 1.45 12.23 -2.13
N LEU A 177 1.06 12.44 -0.88
CA LEU A 177 1.99 12.79 0.20
C LEU A 177 3.04 11.69 0.43
N LYS A 178 2.63 10.42 0.37
CA LYS A 178 3.56 9.27 0.47
C LYS A 178 4.60 9.31 -0.65
N LEU A 179 4.18 9.51 -1.91
CA LEU A 179 5.09 9.59 -3.06
C LEU A 179 6.01 10.81 -2.97
N ALA A 180 5.49 11.97 -2.59
CA ALA A 180 6.29 13.18 -2.39
C ALA A 180 7.36 12.98 -1.30
N ASN A 181 7.02 12.34 -0.19
CA ASN A 181 7.96 12.02 0.88
C ASN A 181 9.03 11.02 0.42
N LYS A 182 8.68 10.04 -0.42
CA LYS A 182 9.66 9.12 -1.03
C LYS A 182 10.65 9.88 -1.91
N ALA A 183 10.17 10.75 -2.79
CA ALA A 183 11.00 11.57 -3.66
C ALA A 183 11.91 12.52 -2.87
N TYR A 184 11.37 13.14 -1.80
CA TYR A 184 12.16 13.96 -0.89
C TYR A 184 13.27 13.16 -0.21
N ASN A 185 12.97 11.99 0.33
CA ASN A 185 13.96 11.14 1.01
C ASN A 185 15.08 10.70 0.06
N ALA A 186 14.76 10.39 -1.19
CA ALA A 186 15.74 10.06 -2.22
C ALA A 186 16.66 11.26 -2.53
N ALA A 187 16.08 12.45 -2.72
CA ALA A 187 16.84 13.68 -2.94
C ALA A 187 17.76 14.02 -1.75
N TYR A 188 17.23 13.89 -0.53
CA TYR A 188 17.98 14.13 0.69
C TYR A 188 19.09 13.11 0.92
N LEU A 189 18.91 11.86 0.51
CA LEU A 189 19.97 10.86 0.53
C LEU A 189 21.14 11.27 -0.37
N TYR A 190 20.87 11.74 -1.60
CA TYR A 190 21.93 12.28 -2.47
C TYR A 190 22.70 13.42 -1.81
N TYR A 191 22.00 14.31 -1.10
CA TYR A 191 22.64 15.38 -0.35
C TYR A 191 23.56 14.82 0.76
N LYS A 192 23.09 13.85 1.55
CA LYS A 192 23.85 13.22 2.64
C LYS A 192 25.13 12.54 2.15
N ILE A 193 25.08 11.86 1.04
CA ILE A 193 26.25 11.19 0.44
C ILE A 193 27.13 12.15 -0.39
N ARG A 194 26.88 13.48 -0.28
CA ARG A 194 27.63 14.56 -0.95
C ARG A 194 27.56 14.52 -2.49
N SER A 195 26.58 13.82 -3.07
CA SER A 195 26.29 13.85 -4.50
C SER A 195 25.44 15.10 -4.83
N TYR A 196 26.01 16.28 -4.62
CA TYR A 196 25.28 17.54 -4.61
C TYR A 196 24.59 17.88 -5.94
N LYS A 197 25.19 17.54 -7.08
CA LYS A 197 24.55 17.70 -8.39
C LYS A 197 23.28 16.86 -8.49
N ALA A 198 23.35 15.58 -8.10
CA ALA A 198 22.20 14.69 -8.11
C ALA A 198 21.13 15.16 -7.11
N ALA A 199 21.53 15.64 -5.92
CA ALA A 199 20.62 16.18 -4.92
C ALA A 199 19.82 17.38 -5.46
N ALA A 200 20.50 18.38 -6.04
CA ALA A 200 19.82 19.54 -6.62
C ALA A 200 18.85 19.14 -7.74
N THR A 201 19.26 18.20 -8.61
CA THR A 201 18.41 17.69 -9.68
C THR A 201 17.19 16.95 -9.13
N ALA A 202 17.37 16.08 -8.12
CA ALA A 202 16.29 15.31 -7.52
C ALA A 202 15.30 16.21 -6.74
N PHE A 203 15.78 17.22 -6.01
CA PHE A 203 14.90 18.21 -5.37
C PHE A 203 14.12 19.04 -6.39
N LYS A 204 14.72 19.42 -7.53
CA LYS A 204 13.99 20.11 -8.61
C LYS A 204 12.93 19.20 -9.24
N ALA A 205 13.22 17.91 -9.42
CA ALA A 205 12.23 16.93 -9.88
C ALA A 205 11.07 16.81 -8.88
N LEU A 206 11.34 16.69 -7.58
CA LEU A 206 10.32 16.69 -6.53
C LEU A 206 9.39 17.91 -6.64
N LEU A 207 9.94 19.11 -6.78
CA LEU A 207 9.15 20.35 -6.85
C LEU A 207 8.29 20.46 -8.11
N ARG A 208 8.71 19.80 -9.19
CA ARG A 208 7.96 19.74 -10.46
C ARG A 208 6.84 18.70 -10.39
N GLU A 209 7.12 17.51 -9.87
CA GLU A 209 6.23 16.37 -9.88
C GLU A 209 5.22 16.39 -8.70
N HIS A 210 5.62 17.00 -7.57
CA HIS A 210 4.82 17.15 -6.35
C HIS A 210 4.78 18.61 -5.92
N ALA A 211 4.11 19.44 -6.73
CA ALA A 211 4.08 20.89 -6.53
C ALA A 211 3.44 21.34 -5.21
N ASP A 212 2.54 20.54 -4.67
CA ASP A 212 1.78 20.74 -3.43
C ASP A 212 2.47 20.14 -2.18
N THR A 213 3.69 19.62 -2.33
CA THR A 213 4.40 19.00 -1.19
C THR A 213 4.62 20.00 -0.05
N PRO A 214 4.31 19.60 1.22
CA PRO A 214 4.64 20.42 2.39
C PRO A 214 6.15 20.60 2.60
N LYS A 215 6.98 19.78 1.94
CA LYS A 215 8.44 19.86 1.96
C LYS A 215 9.03 20.87 0.96
N ARG A 216 8.19 21.71 0.34
CA ARG A 216 8.58 22.61 -0.74
C ARG A 216 9.64 23.63 -0.30
N GLU A 217 9.41 24.29 0.82
CA GLU A 217 10.35 25.27 1.39
C GLU A 217 11.71 24.62 1.68
N GLU A 218 11.70 23.50 2.36
CA GLU A 218 12.92 22.76 2.70
C GLU A 218 13.65 22.24 1.47
N ALA A 219 12.92 21.74 0.46
CA ALA A 219 13.51 21.29 -0.79
C ALA A 219 14.19 22.44 -1.57
N MET A 220 13.56 23.62 -1.64
CA MET A 220 14.16 24.81 -2.28
C MET A 220 15.44 25.23 -1.55
N PHE A 221 15.45 25.24 -0.22
CA PHE A 221 16.64 25.50 0.55
C PHE A 221 17.77 24.50 0.24
N TYR A 222 17.47 23.19 0.19
CA TYR A 222 18.48 22.18 -0.16
C TYR A 222 18.98 22.28 -1.60
N ILE A 223 18.20 22.81 -2.53
CA ILE A 223 18.69 23.12 -3.88
C ILE A 223 19.79 24.20 -3.80
N VAL A 224 19.54 25.31 -3.10
CA VAL A 224 20.53 26.38 -2.89
C VAL A 224 21.81 25.83 -2.28
N LYS A 225 21.67 25.10 -1.17
CA LYS A 225 22.78 24.53 -0.42
C LYS A 225 23.56 23.50 -1.25
N SER A 226 22.86 22.69 -2.04
CA SER A 226 23.50 21.70 -2.91
C SER A 226 24.33 22.35 -4.01
N TYR A 227 23.84 23.41 -4.69
CA TYR A 227 24.63 24.12 -5.69
C TYR A 227 25.84 24.83 -5.08
N TYR A 228 25.70 25.43 -3.90
CA TYR A 228 26.80 26.05 -3.19
C TYR A 228 27.89 25.04 -2.83
N LEU A 229 27.53 23.91 -2.22
CA LEU A 229 28.48 22.85 -1.87
C LEU A 229 29.08 22.18 -3.12
N LEU A 230 28.33 22.07 -4.19
CA LEU A 230 28.81 21.62 -5.48
C LEU A 230 29.87 22.56 -6.03
N ALA A 231 29.65 23.90 -5.93
CA ALA A 231 30.62 24.91 -6.37
C ALA A 231 31.92 24.80 -5.57
N GLN A 232 31.84 24.74 -4.23
CA GLN A 232 33.00 24.59 -3.33
C GLN A 232 33.87 23.38 -3.66
N ASN A 233 33.24 22.26 -4.04
CA ASN A 233 33.93 21.02 -4.34
C ASN A 233 34.24 20.84 -5.85
N SER A 234 34.28 21.92 -6.59
CA SER A 234 34.49 21.92 -8.05
C SER A 234 35.88 22.41 -8.43
N ILE A 235 36.35 22.01 -9.61
CA ILE A 235 37.52 22.62 -10.25
C ILE A 235 37.21 24.07 -10.60
N SER A 236 38.25 24.93 -10.63
CA SER A 236 38.14 26.38 -10.80
C SER A 236 37.28 26.80 -11.97
N ASP A 237 37.41 26.14 -13.12
CA ASP A 237 36.68 26.45 -14.35
C ASP A 237 35.16 26.26 -14.23
N LYS A 238 34.72 25.44 -13.28
CA LYS A 238 33.30 25.15 -13.04
C LYS A 238 32.71 25.86 -11.82
N GLN A 239 33.54 26.45 -10.98
CA GLN A 239 33.08 27.09 -9.73
C GLN A 239 32.14 28.25 -10.03
N ARG A 240 32.55 29.13 -10.96
CA ARG A 240 31.76 30.33 -11.31
C ARG A 240 30.33 29.99 -11.73
N GLU A 241 30.17 29.09 -12.70
CA GLU A 241 28.86 28.60 -13.17
C GLU A 241 28.00 28.07 -12.02
N ARG A 242 28.61 27.33 -11.08
CA ARG A 242 27.89 26.66 -10.00
C ARG A 242 27.54 27.57 -8.85
N TYR A 243 28.38 28.57 -8.54
CA TYR A 243 28.02 29.64 -7.61
C TYR A 243 26.89 30.50 -8.15
N ASP A 244 26.89 30.78 -9.44
CA ASP A 244 25.79 31.52 -10.09
C ASP A 244 24.46 30.78 -9.95
N LEU A 245 24.45 29.46 -10.16
CA LEU A 245 23.27 28.64 -9.89
C LEU A 245 22.81 28.69 -8.43
N ALA A 246 23.72 28.74 -7.46
CA ALA A 246 23.36 28.88 -6.06
C ALA A 246 22.70 30.24 -5.78
N VAL A 247 23.24 31.33 -6.37
CA VAL A 247 22.69 32.70 -6.26
C VAL A 247 21.29 32.77 -6.88
N GLN A 248 21.10 32.24 -8.09
CA GLN A 248 19.80 32.26 -8.77
C GLN A 248 18.73 31.50 -7.95
N ASN A 249 19.06 30.32 -7.45
CA ASN A 249 18.10 29.55 -6.65
C ASN A 249 17.87 30.16 -5.26
N TYR A 250 18.86 30.91 -4.69
CA TYR A 250 18.64 31.70 -3.48
C TYR A 250 17.63 32.82 -3.69
N ILE A 251 17.75 33.55 -4.78
CA ILE A 251 16.80 34.65 -5.09
C ILE A 251 15.38 34.12 -5.21
N GLU A 252 15.20 33.02 -5.94
CA GLU A 252 13.90 32.35 -6.06
C GLU A 252 13.37 31.85 -4.70
N PHE A 253 14.25 31.30 -3.84
CA PHE A 253 13.89 30.81 -2.51
C PHE A 253 13.45 31.95 -1.60
N ILE A 254 14.21 33.05 -1.50
CA ILE A 254 13.92 34.15 -0.57
C ILE A 254 12.70 34.98 -1.00
N ASP A 255 12.48 35.12 -2.32
CA ASP A 255 11.29 35.74 -2.88
C ASP A 255 10.01 34.98 -2.45
N LYS A 256 10.08 33.68 -2.47
CA LYS A 256 8.95 32.79 -2.15
C LYS A 256 8.76 32.59 -0.64
N TYR A 257 9.84 32.57 0.12
CA TYR A 257 9.85 32.30 1.57
C TYR A 257 10.70 33.33 2.33
N PRO A 258 10.29 34.62 2.38
CA PRO A 258 11.06 35.69 3.03
C PRO A 258 11.25 35.45 4.54
N ASP A 259 10.32 34.77 5.19
CA ASP A 259 10.33 34.46 6.64
C ASP A 259 10.73 33.04 6.95
N SER A 260 11.43 32.36 6.02
CA SER A 260 11.86 30.98 6.17
C SER A 260 12.76 30.76 7.40
N GLN A 261 12.55 29.65 8.09
CA GLN A 261 13.49 29.20 9.14
C GLN A 261 14.92 28.98 8.62
N PHE A 262 15.09 28.71 7.33
CA PHE A 262 16.37 28.52 6.66
C PHE A 262 17.01 29.82 6.17
N ARG A 263 16.32 30.96 6.31
CA ARG A 263 16.75 32.27 5.77
C ARG A 263 18.17 32.62 6.17
N ARG A 264 18.51 32.53 7.44
CA ARG A 264 19.85 32.95 7.93
C ARG A 264 20.99 32.16 7.27
N GLU A 265 20.81 30.86 7.11
CA GLU A 265 21.80 30.00 6.46
C GLU A 265 21.85 30.26 4.95
N ALA A 266 20.69 30.46 4.31
CA ALA A 266 20.61 30.79 2.89
C ALA A 266 21.25 32.14 2.58
N GLU A 267 21.07 33.20 3.43
CA GLU A 267 21.73 34.50 3.32
C GLU A 267 23.26 34.37 3.44
N SER A 268 23.75 33.52 4.35
CA SER A 268 25.20 33.27 4.45
C SER A 268 25.75 32.62 3.17
N ILE A 269 25.02 31.64 2.62
CA ILE A 269 25.38 31.02 1.33
C ILE A 269 25.42 32.07 0.21
N TYR A 270 24.42 32.94 0.10
CA TYR A 270 24.33 33.99 -0.88
C TYR A 270 25.51 34.96 -0.76
N THR A 271 25.81 35.44 0.45
CA THR A 271 26.92 36.37 0.71
C THR A 271 28.25 35.77 0.28
N ASN A 272 28.51 34.51 0.62
CA ASN A 272 29.76 33.85 0.23
C ASN A 272 29.85 33.59 -1.28
N ALA A 273 28.74 33.22 -1.91
CA ALA A 273 28.69 33.00 -3.37
C ALA A 273 28.88 34.28 -4.16
N THR A 274 28.21 35.37 -3.77
CA THR A 274 28.36 36.69 -4.41
C THR A 274 29.74 37.31 -4.22
N ALA A 275 30.37 37.13 -3.06
CA ALA A 275 31.76 37.54 -2.84
C ALA A 275 32.73 36.80 -3.79
N PHE A 276 32.55 35.50 -4.02
CA PHE A 276 33.34 34.75 -5.00
C PHE A 276 33.11 35.23 -6.43
N LEU A 277 31.89 35.60 -6.79
CA LEU A 277 31.51 36.07 -8.12
C LEU A 277 31.88 37.53 -8.38
N ASN A 278 32.33 38.25 -7.35
CA ASN A 278 32.53 39.73 -7.38
C ASN A 278 31.25 40.50 -7.73
N LEU A 279 30.10 40.02 -7.30
CA LEU A 279 28.80 40.69 -7.47
C LEU A 279 28.54 41.64 -6.30
N PRO A 280 27.87 42.81 -6.54
CA PRO A 280 27.48 43.66 -5.42
C PRO A 280 26.50 42.91 -4.50
N PRO A 281 26.55 43.16 -3.16
CA PRO A 281 25.57 42.58 -2.25
C PRO A 281 24.15 43.03 -2.65
N ALA A 282 23.16 42.18 -2.48
CA ALA A 282 21.77 42.54 -2.71
C ALA A 282 21.44 43.76 -1.85
N ASN A 283 21.02 44.86 -2.48
CA ASN A 283 20.53 46.03 -1.74
C ASN A 283 19.39 45.57 -0.84
N LYS A 284 19.55 45.80 0.44
CA LYS A 284 18.41 45.74 1.37
C LYS A 284 17.42 46.76 0.83
N THR A 285 16.35 46.32 0.18
CA THR A 285 15.21 47.18 -0.10
C THR A 285 14.70 47.66 1.25
N GLU A 286 15.05 48.90 1.59
CA GLU A 286 14.45 49.63 2.67
C GLU A 286 12.93 49.63 2.46
N LYS A 287 12.22 49.04 3.41
CA LYS A 287 10.79 49.31 3.63
C LYS A 287 10.66 50.10 4.92
#